data_2591fe4171fa8ea67767fc4c6375d358
#
_entry.id   2591fe4171fa8ea67767fc4c6375d358
#
_cell.length_a   1.000
_cell.length_b   1.000
_cell.length_c   1.000
_cell.angle_alpha   90.00
_cell.angle_beta   90.00
_cell.angle_gamma   90.00
#
_symmetry.space_group_name_H-M   'P 1'
#
loop_
_entity.id
_entity.type
_entity.pdbx_description
1 polymer ?
#
loop_
_entity_poly.entity_id
_entity_poly.type
_entity_poly.pdbx_seq_one_letter_code
_entity_poly.pdbx_strand_id
1 'polypeptide(L)'
;MAQLQIKRVREDRSPDDGARILVDRLWPRGVSKDHAALDHWFKELAPTGDLRKWFGHDPEKFEEFTKRYRKALDEDASGQVAELQQALRGEEKATLLYDAHDEEHNNAVVLLGWLRDHRSGF
;
A
#
# COMPACT_ATOMS: atom_id res chain seq x y z
N MET A 1 10.38 -6.38 14.01
CA MET A 1 9.43 -6.65 12.91
C MET A 1 8.18 -5.78 13.12
N ALA A 2 7.82 -5.01 12.11
CA ALA A 2 6.70 -4.07 12.22
C ALA A 2 5.35 -4.79 12.27
N GLN A 3 4.44 -4.30 13.12
CA GLN A 3 3.03 -4.65 13.04
C GLN A 3 2.41 -3.82 11.92
N LEU A 4 1.76 -4.48 10.98
CA LEU A 4 1.22 -3.83 9.80
C LEU A 4 -0.30 -3.76 9.84
N GLN A 5 -0.84 -2.64 9.39
CA GLN A 5 -2.27 -2.47 9.18
C GLN A 5 -2.50 -1.63 7.93
N ILE A 6 -3.74 -1.64 7.44
CA ILE A 6 -4.14 -0.76 6.36
C ILE A 6 -5.22 0.19 6.86
N LYS A 7 -5.31 1.37 6.22
CA LYS A 7 -6.26 2.39 6.62
C LYS A 7 -6.51 3.32 5.44
N ARG A 8 -7.72 3.84 5.31
CA ARG A 8 -7.98 4.86 4.30
C ARG A 8 -7.26 6.15 4.68
N VAL A 9 -6.61 6.78 3.71
CA VAL A 9 -5.85 8.02 3.96
C VAL A 9 -6.75 9.16 4.42
N ARG A 10 -8.05 9.08 4.14
CA ARG A 10 -9.02 10.12 4.53
C ARG A 10 -9.45 10.03 5.99
N GLU A 11 -9.20 8.91 6.65
CA GLU A 11 -9.47 8.78 8.08
C GLU A 11 -8.46 9.60 8.88
N ASP A 12 -8.87 10.08 10.05
CA ASP A 12 -8.02 10.90 10.89
C ASP A 12 -6.77 10.14 11.34
N ARG A 13 -5.67 10.86 11.43
CA ARG A 13 -4.43 10.31 11.97
C ARG A 13 -4.62 9.89 13.42
N SER A 14 -4.00 8.77 13.79
CA SER A 14 -4.01 8.25 15.15
C SER A 14 -2.58 7.94 15.59
N PRO A 15 -2.27 8.11 16.89
CA PRO A 15 -0.97 7.68 17.42
C PRO A 15 -0.67 6.20 17.17
N ASP A 16 -1.71 5.38 17.03
CA ASP A 16 -1.54 3.95 16.79
C ASP A 16 -1.16 3.62 15.35
N ASP A 17 -1.15 4.60 14.46
CA ASP A 17 -0.79 4.37 13.06
C ASP A 17 0.69 4.00 12.87
N GLY A 18 1.56 4.45 13.76
CA GLY A 18 3.00 4.28 13.57
C GLY A 18 3.47 5.02 12.32
N ALA A 19 4.35 4.42 11.54
CA ALA A 19 4.79 5.00 10.28
C ALA A 19 3.63 5.02 9.28
N ARG A 20 3.37 6.19 8.67
CA ARG A 20 2.26 6.37 7.73
C ARG A 20 2.82 6.36 6.31
N ILE A 21 2.38 5.38 5.53
CA ILE A 21 2.97 5.09 4.22
C ILE A 21 1.88 5.02 3.16
N LEU A 22 1.86 5.98 2.23
CA LEU A 22 0.90 5.94 1.12
C LEU A 22 1.41 4.98 0.05
N VAL A 23 0.55 4.06 -0.36
CA VAL A 23 0.89 3.01 -1.32
C VAL A 23 0.08 3.08 -2.62
N ASP A 24 -0.57 4.21 -2.85
CA ASP A 24 -1.26 4.50 -4.10
C ASP A 24 -0.33 5.23 -5.06
N ARG A 25 -0.58 5.11 -6.35
CA ARG A 25 0.21 5.78 -7.38
C ARG A 25 -0.09 7.27 -7.46
N LEU A 26 -1.34 7.67 -7.20
CA LEU A 26 -1.77 9.05 -7.30
C LEU A 26 -2.05 9.65 -5.93
N TRP A 27 -1.77 10.94 -5.79
CA TRP A 27 -2.14 11.68 -4.57
C TRP A 27 -3.66 11.71 -4.42
N PRO A 28 -4.21 11.43 -3.23
CA PRO A 28 -5.66 11.45 -3.03
C PRO A 28 -6.24 12.85 -3.22
N ARG A 29 -7.28 12.95 -4.03
CA ARG A 29 -7.90 14.24 -4.37
C ARG A 29 -8.46 14.92 -3.12
N GLY A 30 -8.11 16.19 -2.94
CA GLY A 30 -8.63 17.00 -1.85
C GLY A 30 -8.04 16.74 -0.48
N VAL A 31 -7.07 15.85 -0.36
CA VAL A 31 -6.40 15.57 0.90
C VAL A 31 -5.15 16.45 1.00
N SER A 32 -5.05 17.22 2.10
CA SER A 32 -3.87 18.05 2.33
C SER A 32 -2.69 17.20 2.82
N LYS A 33 -1.48 17.73 2.65
CA LYS A 33 -0.28 17.08 3.18
C LYS A 33 -0.35 16.94 4.70
N ASP A 34 -0.88 17.97 5.37
CA ASP A 34 -1.00 17.94 6.83
C ASP A 34 -1.97 16.85 7.30
N HIS A 35 -3.10 16.67 6.59
CA HIS A 35 -4.04 15.62 6.92
C HIS A 35 -3.45 14.24 6.65
N ALA A 36 -2.80 14.05 5.50
CA ALA A 36 -2.20 12.77 5.15
C ALA A 36 -1.06 12.41 6.11
N ALA A 37 -0.28 13.40 6.52
CA ALA A 37 0.80 13.24 7.51
C ALA A 37 1.69 12.03 7.20
N LEU A 38 2.21 11.97 5.97
CA LEU A 38 2.97 10.82 5.51
C LEU A 38 4.42 10.84 5.99
N ASP A 39 4.92 9.67 6.35
CA ASP A 39 6.36 9.45 6.53
C ASP A 39 6.99 9.04 5.20
N HIS A 40 6.25 8.31 4.36
CA HIS A 40 6.71 7.87 3.05
C HIS A 40 5.55 7.82 2.04
N TRP A 41 5.90 8.01 0.78
CA TRP A 41 5.00 7.76 -0.35
C TRP A 41 5.76 6.94 -1.39
N PHE A 42 5.41 5.66 -1.53
CA PHE A 42 6.05 4.75 -2.49
C PHE A 42 5.13 4.53 -3.69
N LYS A 43 5.01 5.55 -4.54
CA LYS A 43 4.07 5.52 -5.66
C LYS A 43 4.41 4.48 -6.73
N GLU A 44 5.70 4.15 -6.89
CA GLU A 44 6.13 3.23 -7.93
C GLU A 44 5.91 1.76 -7.57
N LEU A 45 5.68 1.44 -6.29
CA LEU A 45 5.32 0.07 -5.92
C LEU A 45 3.82 -0.20 -6.06
N ALA A 46 3.01 0.84 -6.29
CA ALA A 46 1.59 0.69 -6.55
C ALA A 46 1.37 -0.04 -7.89
N PRO A 47 0.18 -0.62 -8.10
CA PRO A 47 -0.12 -1.22 -9.40
C PRO A 47 0.09 -0.23 -10.54
N THR A 48 0.55 -0.72 -11.70
CA THR A 48 0.72 0.15 -12.86
C THR A 48 -0.62 0.78 -13.25
N GLY A 49 -0.55 1.89 -14.01
CA GLY A 49 -1.75 2.53 -14.51
C GLY A 49 -2.63 1.59 -15.33
N ASP A 50 -2.02 0.72 -16.14
CA ASP A 50 -2.74 -0.25 -16.95
C ASP A 50 -3.47 -1.28 -16.08
N LEU A 51 -2.80 -1.83 -15.08
CA LEU A 51 -3.41 -2.81 -14.18
C LEU A 51 -4.53 -2.17 -13.37
N ARG A 52 -4.32 -0.94 -12.88
CA ARG A 52 -5.33 -0.21 -12.13
C ARG A 52 -6.58 0.04 -12.96
N LYS A 53 -6.41 0.47 -14.22
CA LYS A 53 -7.54 0.71 -15.13
C LYS A 53 -8.28 -0.58 -15.46
N TRP A 54 -7.54 -1.66 -15.70
CA TRP A 54 -8.16 -2.96 -15.97
C TRP A 54 -9.01 -3.44 -14.80
N PHE A 55 -8.49 -3.28 -13.58
CA PHE A 55 -9.23 -3.67 -12.36
C PHE A 55 -10.49 -2.84 -12.18
N GLY A 56 -10.40 -1.51 -12.31
CA GLY A 56 -11.53 -0.59 -12.26
C GLY A 56 -12.38 -0.70 -11.00
N HIS A 57 -11.78 -1.08 -9.86
CA HIS A 57 -12.48 -1.31 -8.59
C HIS A 57 -13.59 -2.37 -8.68
N ASP A 58 -13.47 -3.31 -9.61
CA ASP A 58 -14.43 -4.39 -9.79
C ASP A 58 -14.07 -5.58 -8.89
N PRO A 59 -14.88 -5.87 -7.83
CA PRO A 59 -14.57 -6.99 -6.93
C PRO A 59 -14.48 -8.34 -7.63
N GLU A 60 -15.19 -8.53 -8.74
CA GLU A 60 -15.13 -9.78 -9.52
C GLU A 60 -13.78 -10.00 -10.17
N LYS A 61 -13.02 -8.94 -10.40
CA LYS A 61 -11.67 -8.99 -10.97
C LYS A 61 -10.58 -9.08 -9.91
N PHE A 62 -10.93 -9.04 -8.64
CA PHE A 62 -9.95 -8.91 -7.57
C PHE A 62 -9.00 -10.10 -7.48
N GLU A 63 -9.47 -11.31 -7.72
CA GLU A 63 -8.61 -12.51 -7.68
C GLU A 63 -7.51 -12.42 -8.72
N GLU A 64 -7.86 -12.08 -9.96
CA GLU A 64 -6.88 -11.93 -11.04
C GLU A 64 -5.99 -10.71 -10.81
N PHE A 65 -6.57 -9.60 -10.34
CA PHE A 65 -5.81 -8.41 -9.96
C PHE A 65 -4.74 -8.76 -8.92
N THR A 66 -5.11 -9.52 -7.91
CA THR A 66 -4.19 -9.96 -6.85
C THR A 66 -3.02 -10.75 -7.43
N LYS A 67 -3.28 -11.69 -8.33
CA LYS A 67 -2.23 -12.48 -8.97
C LYS A 67 -1.25 -11.59 -9.73
N ARG A 68 -1.77 -10.66 -10.53
CA ARG A 68 -0.96 -9.78 -11.36
C ARG A 68 -0.13 -8.82 -10.52
N TYR A 69 -0.74 -8.26 -9.47
CA TYR A 69 -0.04 -7.33 -8.61
C TYR A 69 1.04 -8.03 -7.76
N ARG A 70 0.75 -9.21 -7.23
CA ARG A 70 1.75 -9.99 -6.48
C ARG A 70 2.94 -10.33 -7.36
N LYS A 71 2.71 -10.66 -8.62
CA LYS A 71 3.79 -10.91 -9.58
C LYS A 71 4.66 -9.66 -9.76
N ALA A 72 4.02 -8.51 -9.91
CA ALA A 72 4.74 -7.24 -10.03
C ALA A 72 5.56 -6.93 -8.78
N LEU A 73 5.02 -7.22 -7.59
CA LEU A 73 5.75 -7.04 -6.33
C LEU A 73 6.97 -7.94 -6.25
N ASP A 74 6.84 -9.19 -6.70
CA ASP A 74 7.95 -10.14 -6.75
C ASP A 74 9.07 -9.64 -7.67
N GLU A 75 8.72 -9.04 -8.80
CA GLU A 75 9.68 -8.52 -9.77
C GLU A 75 10.36 -7.24 -9.28
N ASP A 76 9.62 -6.41 -8.54
CA ASP A 76 10.10 -5.15 -7.96
C ASP A 76 10.90 -4.29 -8.94
N ALA A 77 10.32 -4.03 -10.13
CA ALA A 77 11.01 -3.33 -11.21
C ALA A 77 11.52 -1.94 -10.81
N SER A 78 10.83 -1.25 -9.91
CA SER A 78 11.23 0.09 -9.45
C SER A 78 12.21 0.07 -8.28
N GLY A 79 12.34 -1.06 -7.58
CA GLY A 79 13.10 -1.16 -6.34
C GLY A 79 12.38 -0.61 -5.11
N GLN A 80 11.14 -0.13 -5.26
CA GLN A 80 10.43 0.47 -4.12
C GLN A 80 9.89 -0.55 -3.13
N VAL A 81 9.70 -1.82 -3.53
CA VAL A 81 9.36 -2.86 -2.56
C VAL A 81 10.52 -3.02 -1.57
N ALA A 82 11.76 -3.08 -2.08
CA ALA A 82 12.93 -3.16 -1.23
C ALA A 82 13.05 -1.92 -0.34
N GLU A 83 12.76 -0.73 -0.87
CA GLU A 83 12.77 0.50 -0.07
C GLU A 83 11.73 0.46 1.04
N LEU A 84 10.53 -0.05 0.76
CA LEU A 84 9.49 -0.20 1.77
C LEU A 84 9.94 -1.16 2.87
N GLN A 85 10.49 -2.31 2.50
CA GLN A 85 10.97 -3.28 3.48
C GLN A 85 12.06 -2.68 4.36
N GLN A 86 12.95 -1.90 3.78
CA GLN A 86 14.00 -1.18 4.52
C GLN A 86 13.38 -0.19 5.52
N ALA A 87 12.38 0.57 5.09
CA ALA A 87 11.70 1.53 5.96
C ALA A 87 11.00 0.85 7.14
N LEU A 88 10.46 -0.36 6.92
CA LEU A 88 9.73 -1.10 7.95
C LEU A 88 10.65 -1.69 9.03
N ARG A 89 11.91 -1.93 8.72
CA ARG A 89 12.83 -2.59 9.66
C ARG A 89 13.04 -1.84 10.96
N GLY A 90 12.92 -0.52 10.95
CA GLY A 90 13.12 0.30 12.14
C GLY A 90 11.84 0.62 12.88
N GLU A 91 10.69 0.12 12.41
CA GLU A 91 9.39 0.53 12.95
C GLU A 91 8.74 -0.59 13.75
N GLU A 92 8.10 -0.23 14.86
CA GLU A 92 7.27 -1.17 15.61
C GLU A 92 5.90 -1.36 14.95
N LYS A 93 5.36 -0.26 14.41
CA LYS A 93 4.05 -0.25 13.73
C LYS A 93 4.13 0.56 12.46
N ALA A 94 3.39 0.14 11.45
CA ALA A 94 3.26 0.90 10.22
C ALA A 94 1.86 0.72 9.64
N THR A 95 1.34 1.78 9.03
CA THR A 95 0.03 1.78 8.40
C THR A 95 0.20 2.07 6.92
N LEU A 96 -0.27 1.15 6.08
CA LEU A 96 -0.33 1.34 4.65
C LEU A 96 -1.62 2.10 4.33
N LEU A 97 -1.48 3.26 3.71
CA LEU A 97 -2.60 4.15 3.43
C LEU A 97 -3.01 4.05 1.97
N TYR A 98 -4.32 4.05 1.74
CA TYR A 98 -4.91 3.98 0.42
C TYR A 98 -6.16 4.85 0.35
N ASP A 99 -6.68 5.12 -0.86
CA ASP A 99 -7.83 5.99 -1.06
C ASP A 99 -9.11 5.28 -1.52
N ALA A 100 -9.03 4.03 -1.97
CA ALA A 100 -10.20 3.30 -2.47
C ALA A 100 -11.32 3.27 -1.43
N HIS A 101 -12.58 3.33 -1.90
CA HIS A 101 -13.75 3.21 -1.03
C HIS A 101 -13.93 1.78 -0.51
N ASP A 102 -13.62 0.79 -1.35
CA ASP A 102 -13.74 -0.62 -0.98
C ASP A 102 -12.58 -1.01 -0.09
N GLU A 103 -12.85 -1.29 1.16
CA GLU A 103 -11.84 -1.62 2.17
C GLU A 103 -11.35 -3.08 2.08
N GLU A 104 -12.03 -3.91 1.30
CA GLU A 104 -11.70 -5.34 1.19
C GLU A 104 -11.03 -5.68 -0.15
N HIS A 105 -11.28 -4.91 -1.21
CA HIS A 105 -10.82 -5.19 -2.57
C HIS A 105 -10.00 -4.02 -3.10
N ASN A 106 -8.78 -3.85 -2.57
CA ASN A 106 -7.90 -2.77 -2.99
C ASN A 106 -6.43 -3.20 -2.98
N ASN A 107 -5.57 -2.34 -3.54
CA ASN A 107 -4.14 -2.61 -3.65
C ASN A 107 -3.46 -2.79 -2.28
N ALA A 108 -3.87 -2.04 -1.27
CA ALA A 108 -3.24 -2.14 0.05
C ALA A 108 -3.50 -3.49 0.71
N VAL A 109 -4.69 -4.08 0.49
CA VAL A 109 -5.01 -5.44 0.97
C VAL A 109 -4.04 -6.45 0.37
N VAL A 110 -3.80 -6.36 -0.93
CA VAL A 110 -2.87 -7.27 -1.63
C VAL A 110 -1.44 -7.08 -1.10
N LEU A 111 -1.01 -5.83 -1.00
CA LEU A 111 0.33 -5.51 -0.52
C LEU A 111 0.55 -6.00 0.91
N LEU A 112 -0.43 -5.79 1.78
CA LEU A 112 -0.35 -6.28 3.16
C LEU A 112 -0.16 -7.79 3.21
N GLY A 113 -0.94 -8.54 2.42
CA GLY A 113 -0.82 -9.99 2.33
C GLY A 113 0.56 -10.41 1.82
N TRP A 114 1.04 -9.73 0.78
CA TRP A 114 2.36 -10.01 0.23
C TRP A 114 3.47 -9.78 1.26
N LEU A 115 3.41 -8.65 1.98
CA LEU A 115 4.41 -8.33 3.01
C LEU A 115 4.39 -9.36 4.14
N ARG A 116 3.21 -9.82 4.55
CA ARG A 116 3.09 -10.85 5.58
C ARG A 116 3.71 -12.17 5.15
N ASP A 117 3.61 -12.51 3.87
CA ASP A 117 4.21 -13.72 3.31
C ASP A 117 5.74 -13.57 3.13
N HIS A 118 6.27 -12.36 3.18
CA HIS A 118 7.68 -12.06 2.93
C HIS A 118 8.33 -11.36 4.14
N ARG A 119 7.94 -11.76 5.35
CA ARG A 119 8.41 -11.11 6.59
C ARG A 119 9.92 -11.14 6.79
N SER A 120 10.60 -12.11 6.19
CA SER A 120 12.06 -12.18 6.29
C SER A 120 12.77 -10.99 5.64
N GLY A 121 12.05 -10.18 4.85
CA GLY A 121 12.58 -8.98 4.20
C GLY A 121 12.64 -7.75 5.12
N PHE A 122 12.03 -7.83 6.29
CA PHE A 122 12.00 -6.67 7.20
C PHE A 122 11.79 -7.05 8.67
#